data_805bb59a4aeecda395069f85d0b8fcb8
#
_entry.id   805bb59a4aeecda395069f85d0b8fcb8
#
_cell.length_a   1.000
_cell.length_b   1.000
_cell.length_c   1.000
_cell.angle_alpha   90.00
_cell.angle_beta   90.00
_cell.angle_gamma   90.00
#
_symmetry.space_group_name_H-M   'P 1'
#
loop_
_entity.id
_entity.type
_entity.pdbx_description
1 polymer ?
#
loop_
_entity_poly.entity_id
_entity_poly.type
_entity_poly.pdbx_seq_one_letter_code
_entity_poly.pdbx_strand_id
1 'polypeptide(L)'
;MKKLLFAVFSIVFSLSLLSFVAPQAKKAWDIPAKYKAMKNKKKGDAAAITLGKTMYAKSCKSCHGMGKGDGPKAGALKTKIEDITTKEYKAKSDGEKYFMSIVGRDEMPNFEKKIPDEEERWAIISYMETL
;
A
#
# COMPACT_ATOMS: atom_id res chain seq x y z
N MET A 1 -1.66 28.35 -51.64
CA MET A 1 -0.46 27.96 -50.89
C MET A 1 -0.53 28.40 -49.40
N LYS A 2 -0.79 29.69 -49.06
CA LYS A 2 -0.87 30.14 -47.67
C LYS A 2 -1.93 29.42 -46.80
N LYS A 3 -3.13 29.15 -47.34
CA LYS A 3 -4.21 28.45 -46.61
C LYS A 3 -3.87 26.99 -46.30
N LEU A 4 -3.10 26.32 -47.14
CA LEU A 4 -2.69 24.93 -46.93
C LEU A 4 -1.62 24.84 -45.83
N LEU A 5 -0.71 25.82 -45.74
CA LEU A 5 0.30 25.94 -44.68
C LEU A 5 -0.32 26.15 -43.31
N PHE A 6 -1.39 26.95 -43.19
CA PHE A 6 -2.10 27.16 -41.94
C PHE A 6 -2.83 25.88 -41.47
N ALA A 7 -3.43 25.13 -42.39
CA ALA A 7 -4.10 23.88 -42.04
C ALA A 7 -3.13 22.81 -41.54
N VAL A 8 -1.97 22.67 -42.17
CA VAL A 8 -0.92 21.73 -41.75
C VAL A 8 -0.35 22.13 -40.37
N PHE A 9 -0.13 23.43 -40.14
CA PHE A 9 0.37 23.92 -38.87
C PHE A 9 -0.61 23.71 -37.72
N SER A 10 -1.93 23.89 -37.95
CA SER A 10 -2.98 23.59 -36.97
C SER A 10 -3.07 22.11 -36.61
N ILE A 11 -2.91 21.20 -37.58
CA ILE A 11 -2.95 19.75 -37.32
C ILE A 11 -1.73 19.31 -36.52
N VAL A 12 -0.54 19.80 -36.83
CA VAL A 12 0.68 19.47 -36.10
C VAL A 12 0.63 20.01 -34.67
N PHE A 13 0.08 21.21 -34.46
CA PHE A 13 -0.08 21.78 -33.10
C PHE A 13 -1.10 21.01 -32.26
N SER A 14 -2.19 20.50 -32.87
CA SER A 14 -3.20 19.71 -32.15
C SER A 14 -2.71 18.32 -31.75
N LEU A 15 -1.76 17.71 -32.46
CA LEU A 15 -1.16 16.42 -32.08
C LEU A 15 -0.17 16.51 -30.92
N SER A 16 0.36 17.70 -30.62
CA SER A 16 1.37 17.87 -29.58
C SER A 16 0.82 17.91 -28.15
N LEU A 17 -0.51 17.92 -27.96
CA LEU A 17 -1.16 18.02 -26.65
C LEU A 17 -1.54 16.69 -26.01
N LEU A 18 -1.23 15.55 -26.65
CA LEU A 18 -1.30 14.25 -26.00
C LEU A 18 -0.10 14.07 -25.06
N SER A 19 -0.09 14.85 -23.98
CA SER A 19 0.82 14.60 -22.86
C SER A 19 0.48 13.24 -22.28
N PHE A 20 1.28 12.24 -22.61
CA PHE A 20 1.27 10.96 -21.92
C PHE A 20 1.64 11.21 -20.46
N VAL A 21 0.64 11.32 -19.60
CA VAL A 21 0.86 11.22 -18.15
C VAL A 21 1.25 9.75 -17.90
N ALA A 22 2.55 9.50 -17.92
CA ALA A 22 3.06 8.19 -17.53
C ALA A 22 2.59 7.91 -16.10
N PRO A 23 2.00 6.73 -15.82
CA PRO A 23 1.65 6.35 -14.46
C PRO A 23 2.91 6.41 -13.62
N GLN A 24 2.89 7.20 -12.53
CA GLN A 24 4.02 7.24 -11.60
C GLN A 24 4.26 5.83 -11.07
N ALA A 25 5.39 5.25 -11.42
CA ALA A 25 5.79 3.94 -10.94
C ALA A 25 5.82 3.99 -9.39
N LYS A 26 5.12 3.06 -8.75
CA LYS A 26 5.16 2.93 -7.29
C LYS A 26 6.61 2.69 -6.88
N LYS A 27 7.13 3.52 -5.97
CA LYS A 27 8.49 3.33 -5.42
C LYS A 27 8.57 1.92 -4.79
N ALA A 28 9.46 1.09 -5.30
CA ALA A 28 9.66 -0.26 -4.77
C ALA A 28 10.05 -0.22 -3.29
N TRP A 29 9.70 -1.27 -2.55
CA TRP A 29 10.10 -1.43 -1.16
C TRP A 29 11.50 -2.07 -1.11
N ASP A 30 12.43 -1.40 -0.47
CA ASP A 30 13.74 -1.98 -0.13
C ASP A 30 13.61 -2.70 1.22
N ILE A 31 13.33 -4.00 1.15
CA ILE A 31 13.06 -4.82 2.32
C ILE A 31 14.30 -5.62 2.68
N PRO A 32 14.90 -5.39 3.87
CA PRO A 32 16.09 -6.10 4.30
C PRO A 32 15.87 -7.63 4.36
N ALA A 33 16.90 -8.40 4.05
CA ALA A 33 16.83 -9.86 3.97
C ALA A 33 16.31 -10.51 5.27
N LYS A 34 16.66 -9.94 6.44
CA LYS A 34 16.17 -10.41 7.74
C LYS A 34 14.65 -10.43 7.84
N TYR A 35 13.97 -9.42 7.27
CA TYR A 35 12.50 -9.38 7.26
C TYR A 35 11.93 -10.35 6.23
N LYS A 36 12.51 -10.43 5.03
CA LYS A 36 12.05 -11.38 3.99
C LYS A 36 12.03 -12.82 4.48
N ALA A 37 12.95 -13.19 5.38
CA ALA A 37 13.03 -14.53 5.95
C ALA A 37 11.96 -14.81 7.03
N MET A 38 11.29 -13.78 7.57
CA MET A 38 10.30 -13.94 8.66
C MET A 38 9.05 -14.69 8.18
N LYS A 39 8.48 -15.50 9.08
CA LYS A 39 7.28 -16.28 8.84
C LYS A 39 6.26 -16.02 9.93
N ASN A 40 5.01 -15.89 9.54
CA ASN A 40 3.90 -15.76 10.47
C ASN A 40 3.45 -17.12 11.00
N LYS A 41 3.88 -17.44 12.21
CA LYS A 41 3.48 -18.71 12.89
C LYS A 41 2.00 -18.75 13.31
N LYS A 42 1.31 -17.60 13.27
CA LYS A 42 -0.12 -17.45 13.62
C LYS A 42 -1.03 -17.33 12.39
N LYS A 43 -0.50 -17.62 11.20
CA LYS A 43 -1.29 -17.57 9.97
C LYS A 43 -2.43 -18.57 10.01
N GLY A 44 -3.65 -18.08 9.82
CA GLY A 44 -4.87 -18.90 9.88
C GLY A 44 -5.38 -19.22 11.29
N ASP A 45 -4.69 -18.81 12.35
CA ASP A 45 -5.16 -18.97 13.73
C ASP A 45 -6.35 -18.04 14.02
N ALA A 46 -7.48 -18.60 14.43
CA ALA A 46 -8.72 -17.86 14.65
C ALA A 46 -8.62 -16.83 15.80
N ALA A 47 -7.88 -17.17 16.86
CA ALA A 47 -7.68 -16.27 17.99
C ALA A 47 -6.78 -15.09 17.57
N ALA A 48 -5.70 -15.37 16.82
CA ALA A 48 -4.84 -14.33 16.25
C ALA A 48 -5.60 -13.42 15.28
N ILE A 49 -6.46 -13.97 14.42
CA ILE A 49 -7.29 -13.17 13.50
C ILE A 49 -8.22 -12.24 14.29
N THR A 50 -8.85 -12.73 15.37
CA THR A 50 -9.74 -11.93 16.21
C THR A 50 -8.99 -10.80 16.94
N LEU A 51 -7.84 -11.10 17.52
CA LEU A 51 -6.95 -10.11 18.12
C LEU A 51 -6.49 -9.09 17.07
N GLY A 52 -6.03 -9.56 15.93
CA GLY A 52 -5.58 -8.74 14.82
C GLY A 52 -6.64 -7.77 14.29
N LYS A 53 -7.90 -8.21 14.22
CA LYS A 53 -9.04 -7.35 13.88
C LYS A 53 -9.16 -6.16 14.84
N THR A 54 -9.06 -6.44 16.13
CA THR A 54 -9.13 -5.41 17.18
C THR A 54 -7.96 -4.42 17.06
N MET A 55 -6.74 -4.93 16.90
CA MET A 55 -5.53 -4.11 16.78
C MET A 55 -5.52 -3.30 15.48
N TYR A 56 -5.97 -3.89 14.37
CA TYR A 56 -6.12 -3.21 13.08
C TYR A 56 -7.13 -2.05 13.17
N ALA A 57 -8.27 -2.27 13.81
CA ALA A 57 -9.27 -1.24 14.01
C ALA A 57 -8.72 -0.04 14.79
N LYS A 58 -7.90 -0.31 15.81
CA LYS A 58 -7.27 0.71 16.66
C LYS A 58 -6.16 1.50 15.94
N SER A 59 -5.32 0.83 15.16
CA SER A 59 -4.04 1.40 14.70
C SER A 59 -3.96 1.66 13.19
N CYS A 60 -4.75 0.96 12.37
CA CYS A 60 -4.57 0.93 10.91
C CYS A 60 -5.79 1.46 10.15
N LYS A 61 -7.00 1.16 10.63
CA LYS A 61 -8.26 1.40 9.91
C LYS A 61 -8.50 2.87 9.56
N SER A 62 -7.99 3.82 10.38
CA SER A 62 -8.20 5.25 10.12
C SER A 62 -7.62 5.73 8.79
N CYS A 63 -6.56 5.08 8.29
CA CYS A 63 -5.96 5.36 6.99
C CYS A 63 -6.30 4.27 5.97
N HIS A 64 -6.22 2.99 6.37
CA HIS A 64 -6.36 1.86 5.44
C HIS A 64 -7.81 1.42 5.17
N GLY A 65 -8.81 1.92 5.94
CA GLY A 65 -10.20 1.48 5.81
C GLY A 65 -10.34 -0.02 6.05
N MET A 66 -11.03 -0.69 5.15
CA MET A 66 -11.11 -2.16 5.12
C MET A 66 -10.07 -2.78 4.17
N GLY A 67 -8.88 -2.17 4.11
CA GLY A 67 -7.75 -2.65 3.32
C GLY A 67 -7.58 -1.96 1.97
N LYS A 68 -8.54 -1.15 1.52
CA LYS A 68 -8.50 -0.47 0.22
C LYS A 68 -7.77 0.88 0.22
N GLY A 69 -7.28 1.32 1.39
CA GLY A 69 -6.67 2.64 1.51
C GLY A 69 -7.68 3.78 1.48
N ASP A 70 -8.92 3.51 1.85
CA ASP A 70 -10.08 4.41 1.80
C ASP A 70 -10.54 4.86 3.19
N GLY A 71 -9.67 4.78 4.19
CA GLY A 71 -9.97 5.27 5.52
C GLY A 71 -10.13 6.80 5.58
N PRO A 72 -10.83 7.32 6.59
CA PRO A 72 -11.17 8.75 6.69
C PRO A 72 -9.95 9.69 6.71
N LYS A 73 -8.78 9.20 7.08
CA LYS A 73 -7.52 9.98 7.06
C LYS A 73 -6.71 9.82 5.77
N ALA A 74 -7.11 8.93 4.86
CA ALA A 74 -6.36 8.65 3.63
C ALA A 74 -6.18 9.89 2.74
N GLY A 75 -7.23 10.71 2.63
CA GLY A 75 -7.21 11.92 1.80
C GLY A 75 -6.26 13.04 2.28
N ALA A 76 -5.78 12.96 3.52
CA ALA A 76 -4.82 13.93 4.06
C ALA A 76 -3.36 13.56 3.77
N LEU A 77 -3.11 12.35 3.24
CA LEU A 77 -1.77 11.87 2.94
C LEU A 77 -1.33 12.29 1.54
N LYS A 78 -0.04 12.56 1.38
CA LYS A 78 0.58 12.85 0.09
C LYS A 78 0.78 11.58 -0.73
N THR A 79 0.99 10.46 -0.04
CA THR A 79 1.24 9.15 -0.66
C THR A 79 -0.06 8.37 -0.77
N LYS A 80 -0.36 7.85 -1.96
CA LYS A 80 -1.50 6.94 -2.15
C LYS A 80 -1.26 5.65 -1.36
N ILE A 81 -2.21 5.30 -0.50
CA ILE A 81 -2.17 4.05 0.27
C ILE A 81 -2.36 2.85 -0.67
N GLU A 82 -1.57 1.80 -0.47
CA GLU A 82 -1.70 0.56 -1.23
C GLU A 82 -2.96 -0.20 -0.82
N ASP A 83 -3.69 -0.71 -1.81
CA ASP A 83 -4.81 -1.64 -1.58
C ASP A 83 -4.25 -3.02 -1.22
N ILE A 84 -4.43 -3.40 0.05
CA ILE A 84 -3.90 -4.67 0.60
C ILE A 84 -4.81 -5.86 0.31
N THR A 85 -5.97 -5.64 -0.33
CA THR A 85 -6.90 -6.72 -0.73
C THR A 85 -6.57 -7.32 -2.09
N THR A 86 -5.62 -6.71 -2.82
CA THR A 86 -5.23 -7.14 -4.18
C THR A 86 -4.44 -8.45 -4.17
N LYS A 87 -4.51 -9.18 -5.28
CA LYS A 87 -3.72 -10.41 -5.49
C LYS A 87 -2.22 -10.15 -5.38
N GLU A 88 -1.75 -9.00 -5.88
CA GLU A 88 -0.36 -8.58 -5.85
C GLU A 88 0.14 -8.40 -4.41
N TYR A 89 -0.67 -7.77 -3.55
CA TYR A 89 -0.33 -7.65 -2.14
C TYR A 89 -0.36 -9.01 -1.44
N LYS A 90 -1.40 -9.81 -1.66
CA LYS A 90 -1.57 -11.13 -1.04
C LYS A 90 -0.47 -12.11 -1.42
N ALA A 91 0.12 -11.97 -2.60
CA ALA A 91 1.26 -12.80 -3.06
C ALA A 91 2.58 -12.49 -2.35
N LYS A 92 2.71 -11.37 -1.65
CA LYS A 92 3.91 -11.04 -0.87
C LYS A 92 4.11 -12.04 0.26
N SER A 93 5.37 -12.28 0.62
CA SER A 93 5.71 -13.13 1.78
C SER A 93 5.23 -12.50 3.09
N ASP A 94 5.11 -13.32 4.14
CA ASP A 94 4.70 -12.86 5.46
C ASP A 94 5.63 -11.75 5.98
N GLY A 95 6.94 -11.93 5.78
CA GLY A 95 7.94 -10.95 6.23
C GLY A 95 7.92 -9.64 5.43
N GLU A 96 7.60 -9.68 4.14
CA GLU A 96 7.39 -8.46 3.34
C GLU A 96 6.16 -7.70 3.84
N LYS A 97 5.06 -8.39 4.10
CA LYS A 97 3.85 -7.79 4.68
C LYS A 97 4.13 -7.18 6.05
N TYR A 98 4.89 -7.91 6.90
CA TYR A 98 5.31 -7.40 8.21
C TYR A 98 6.12 -6.12 8.06
N PHE A 99 7.17 -6.11 7.23
CA PHE A 99 8.00 -4.94 7.04
C PHE A 99 7.19 -3.73 6.55
N MET A 100 6.36 -3.93 5.55
CA MET A 100 5.55 -2.87 4.96
C MET A 100 4.53 -2.29 5.95
N SER A 101 3.94 -3.13 6.81
CA SER A 101 2.83 -2.74 7.69
C SER A 101 3.27 -2.34 9.09
N ILE A 102 4.36 -2.92 9.60
CA ILE A 102 4.79 -2.73 11.00
C ILE A 102 6.01 -1.81 11.07
N VAL A 103 7.01 -2.02 10.21
CA VAL A 103 8.18 -1.12 10.14
C VAL A 103 7.82 0.17 9.42
N GLY A 104 7.12 0.05 8.30
CA GLY A 104 6.62 1.19 7.53
C GLY A 104 7.72 1.95 6.79
N ARG A 105 7.32 3.04 6.16
CA ARG A 105 8.19 4.07 5.55
C ARG A 105 7.38 5.33 5.25
N ASP A 106 8.06 6.43 5.04
CA ASP A 106 7.46 7.71 4.66
C ASP A 106 6.33 8.10 5.63
N GLU A 107 5.09 8.22 5.16
CA GLU A 107 3.92 8.55 5.99
C GLU A 107 3.35 7.33 6.74
N MET A 108 3.78 6.10 6.42
CA MET A 108 3.44 4.91 7.18
C MET A 108 4.35 4.77 8.40
N PRO A 109 3.83 5.01 9.62
CA PRO A 109 4.67 5.06 10.82
C PRO A 109 5.21 3.69 11.21
N ASN A 110 6.32 3.68 11.95
CA ASN A 110 6.83 2.47 12.58
C ASN A 110 5.98 2.11 13.81
N PHE A 111 5.44 0.90 13.82
CA PHE A 111 4.61 0.35 14.89
C PHE A 111 5.36 -0.58 15.85
N GLU A 112 6.61 -0.97 15.59
CA GLU A 112 7.36 -1.87 16.49
C GLU A 112 7.45 -1.32 17.93
N LYS A 113 7.60 0.00 18.07
CA LYS A 113 7.61 0.65 19.38
C LYS A 113 6.22 0.89 19.95
N LYS A 114 5.22 1.10 19.10
CA LYS A 114 3.83 1.39 19.52
C LYS A 114 3.06 0.12 19.89
N ILE A 115 3.44 -1.00 19.32
CA ILE A 115 2.91 -2.32 19.57
C ILE A 115 4.10 -3.20 19.94
N PRO A 116 4.55 -3.18 21.20
CA PRO A 116 5.78 -3.87 21.62
C PRO A 116 5.67 -5.39 21.54
N ASP A 117 4.47 -5.93 21.69
CA ASP A 117 4.22 -7.36 21.60
C ASP A 117 4.29 -7.83 20.14
N GLU A 118 5.21 -8.77 19.88
CA GLU A 118 5.40 -9.33 18.55
C GLU A 118 4.21 -10.19 18.10
N GLU A 119 3.54 -10.88 19.01
CA GLU A 119 2.36 -11.68 18.69
C GLU A 119 1.19 -10.79 18.22
N GLU A 120 1.01 -9.63 18.87
CA GLU A 120 0.01 -8.64 18.43
C GLU A 120 0.32 -8.11 17.02
N ARG A 121 1.59 -7.86 16.70
CA ARG A 121 2.00 -7.45 15.35
C ARG A 121 1.69 -8.53 14.31
N TRP A 122 2.00 -9.79 14.59
CA TRP A 122 1.67 -10.91 13.72
C TRP A 122 0.17 -11.17 13.64
N ALA A 123 -0.57 -10.94 14.70
CA ALA A 123 -2.02 -11.01 14.70
C ALA A 123 -2.63 -10.01 13.70
N ILE A 124 -2.10 -8.77 13.64
CA ILE A 124 -2.52 -7.79 12.63
C ILE A 124 -2.32 -8.35 11.21
N ILE A 125 -1.15 -8.93 10.93
CA ILE A 125 -0.86 -9.52 9.60
C ILE A 125 -1.81 -10.67 9.31
N SER A 126 -2.10 -11.53 10.30
CA SER A 126 -3.08 -12.63 10.15
C SER A 126 -4.49 -12.12 9.78
N TYR A 127 -4.93 -11.04 10.41
CA TYR A 127 -6.20 -10.42 10.07
C TYR A 127 -6.20 -9.79 8.67
N MET A 128 -5.12 -9.13 8.27
CA MET A 128 -4.98 -8.52 6.94
C MET A 128 -5.09 -9.55 5.80
N GLU A 129 -4.72 -10.80 6.04
CA GLU A 129 -4.91 -11.89 5.07
C GLU A 129 -6.41 -12.20 4.80
N THR A 130 -7.29 -11.85 5.73
CA THR A 130 -8.73 -12.09 5.60
C THR A 130 -9.49 -10.98 4.88
N LEU A 131 -8.83 -9.83 4.66
CA LEU A 131 -9.39 -8.72 3.91
C LEU A 131 -9.23 -8.95 2.41
#